data_c0a6c784098f867fcace39777ac4ae9d
#
_entry.id   c0a6c784098f867fcace39777ac4ae9d
#
_cell.length_a   1.000
_cell.length_b   1.000
_cell.length_c   1.000
_cell.angle_alpha   90.00
_cell.angle_beta   90.00
_cell.angle_gamma   90.00
#
_symmetry.space_group_name_H-M   'P 1'
#
loop_
_entity.id
_entity.type
_entity.pdbx_description
1 polymer ?
#
loop_
_entity_poly.entity_id
_entity_poly.type
_entity_poly.pdbx_seq_one_letter_code
_entity_poly.pdbx_strand_id
1 'polypeptide(L)'
;MKIHVLQCGCIRVDPTVPFGKRFDLIEAARQLTAADKNRITLPVFTYLIEHPKGLILVDTGWCREISPDGMYDPKAAAAVLPSRMAAFFHPYVPKGMAIHEQLAGMGIQPEDLDYVLLTHLDVDHVSGLRHVSRAKHIVLP
;
A
#
# COMPACT_ATOMS: atom_id res chain seq x y z
N MET A 1 22.05 0.12 -13.47
CA MET A 1 20.99 0.37 -12.48
C MET A 1 19.71 0.63 -13.22
N LYS A 2 18.62 -0.05 -12.87
CA LYS A 2 17.27 0.13 -13.44
C LYS A 2 16.30 0.29 -12.27
N ILE A 3 15.31 1.18 -12.43
CA ILE A 3 14.28 1.42 -11.43
C ILE A 3 12.93 1.12 -12.05
N HIS A 4 12.18 0.23 -11.41
CA HIS A 4 10.79 -0.03 -11.74
C HIS A 4 9.90 0.68 -10.74
N VAL A 5 8.91 1.39 -11.24
CA VAL A 5 7.87 2.02 -10.44
C VAL A 5 6.67 1.08 -10.45
N LEU A 6 6.33 0.55 -9.28
CA LEU A 6 5.28 -0.45 -9.11
C LEU A 6 4.12 0.19 -8.33
N GLN A 7 2.94 0.24 -8.91
CA GLN A 7 1.76 0.67 -8.18
C GLN A 7 1.21 -0.52 -7.38
N CYS A 8 1.34 -0.44 -6.06
CA CYS A 8 0.97 -1.52 -5.13
C CYS A 8 -0.32 -1.18 -4.35
N GLY A 9 -1.33 -0.80 -5.10
CA GLY A 9 -2.65 -0.47 -4.58
C GLY A 9 -3.00 1.00 -4.65
N CYS A 10 -4.15 1.32 -4.09
CA CYS A 10 -4.73 2.65 -4.04
C CYS A 10 -5.43 2.86 -2.70
N ILE A 11 -5.62 4.13 -2.35
CA ILE A 11 -6.59 4.55 -1.32
C ILE A 11 -7.60 5.51 -1.95
N ARG A 12 -8.86 5.39 -1.54
CA ARG A 12 -9.90 6.37 -1.87
C ARG A 12 -10.22 7.17 -0.63
N VAL A 13 -9.96 8.46 -0.68
CA VAL A 13 -10.09 9.38 0.44
C VAL A 13 -10.86 10.62 0.06
N ASP A 14 -11.45 11.28 1.05
CA ASP A 14 -11.97 12.62 0.86
C ASP A 14 -10.82 13.57 0.50
N PRO A 15 -11.00 14.50 -0.47
CA PRO A 15 -9.96 15.45 -0.88
C PRO A 15 -9.40 16.32 0.25
N THR A 16 -10.16 16.52 1.32
CA THR A 16 -9.69 17.29 2.48
C THR A 16 -8.59 16.57 3.29
N VAL A 17 -8.46 15.24 3.15
CA VAL A 17 -7.40 14.48 3.81
C VAL A 17 -6.02 14.90 3.32
N PRO A 18 -5.71 14.83 2.01
CA PRO A 18 -4.40 15.22 1.50
C PRO A 18 -4.23 16.73 1.29
N PHE A 19 -5.34 17.49 1.10
CA PHE A 19 -5.27 18.91 0.71
C PHE A 19 -5.87 19.86 1.75
N GLY A 20 -6.44 19.34 2.83
CA GLY A 20 -7.01 20.14 3.90
C GLY A 20 -5.96 20.86 4.73
N LYS A 21 -6.27 22.09 5.17
CA LYS A 21 -5.34 22.90 5.96
C LYS A 21 -5.30 22.51 7.45
N ARG A 22 -6.26 21.72 7.94
CA ARG A 22 -6.35 21.29 9.34
C ARG A 22 -7.24 20.06 9.45
N PHE A 23 -6.76 19.04 10.14
CA PHE A 23 -7.58 17.90 10.55
C PHE A 23 -8.48 18.35 11.71
N ASP A 24 -9.78 18.47 11.44
CA ASP A 24 -10.80 18.86 12.42
C ASP A 24 -11.70 17.64 12.70
N LEU A 25 -12.13 17.46 13.96
CA LEU A 25 -13.03 16.38 14.37
C LEU A 25 -14.40 16.46 13.65
N ILE A 26 -14.86 17.66 13.30
CA ILE A 26 -16.11 17.87 12.55
C ILE A 26 -15.94 17.38 11.12
N GLU A 27 -14.80 17.70 10.50
CA GLU A 27 -14.46 17.23 9.16
C GLU A 27 -14.25 15.71 9.14
N ALA A 28 -13.62 15.16 10.17
CA ALA A 28 -13.51 13.72 10.36
C ALA A 28 -14.87 13.03 10.44
N ALA A 29 -15.83 13.59 11.18
CA ALA A 29 -17.19 13.06 11.27
C ALA A 29 -17.93 13.15 9.93
N ARG A 30 -17.74 14.24 9.17
CA ARG A 30 -18.26 14.40 7.81
C ARG A 30 -17.70 13.35 6.84
N GLN A 31 -16.44 13.04 6.95
CA GLN A 31 -15.78 12.04 6.09
C GLN A 31 -16.36 10.64 6.29
N LEU A 32 -16.78 10.28 7.51
CA LEU A 32 -17.45 9.00 7.80
C LEU A 32 -18.80 8.88 7.08
N THR A 33 -19.46 10.00 6.80
CA THR A 33 -20.76 10.06 6.13
C THR A 33 -20.66 10.56 4.67
N ALA A 34 -19.47 10.94 4.21
CA ALA A 34 -19.26 11.45 2.87
C ALA A 34 -19.64 10.40 1.82
N ALA A 35 -20.44 10.82 0.85
CA ALA A 35 -20.80 9.95 -0.26
C ALA A 35 -19.53 9.54 -1.03
N ASP A 36 -19.43 8.26 -1.35
CA ASP A 36 -18.27 7.67 -2.03
C ASP A 36 -17.91 8.37 -3.36
N LYS A 37 -18.88 9.01 -4.00
CA LYS A 37 -18.72 9.78 -5.24
C LYS A 37 -17.77 10.99 -5.15
N ASN A 38 -17.55 11.51 -3.94
CA ASN A 38 -16.68 12.69 -3.73
C ASN A 38 -15.22 12.30 -3.40
N ARG A 39 -14.93 11.01 -3.26
CA ARG A 39 -13.59 10.54 -2.94
C ARG A 39 -12.67 10.62 -4.14
N ILE A 40 -11.43 11.02 -3.90
CA ILE A 40 -10.34 10.91 -4.87
C ILE A 40 -9.57 9.62 -4.66
N THR A 41 -8.94 9.14 -5.71
CA THR A 41 -8.06 7.97 -5.66
C THR A 41 -6.61 8.41 -5.66
N LEU A 42 -5.86 7.98 -4.66
CA LEU A 42 -4.42 8.17 -4.57
C LEU A 42 -3.73 6.82 -4.78
N PRO A 43 -2.80 6.72 -5.73
CA PRO A 43 -2.00 5.51 -5.93
C PRO A 43 -0.95 5.37 -4.82
N VAL A 44 -0.66 4.13 -4.46
CA VAL A 44 0.45 3.78 -3.56
C VAL A 44 1.54 3.13 -4.40
N PHE A 45 2.75 3.71 -4.37
CA PHE A 45 3.87 3.25 -5.17
C PHE A 45 4.94 2.60 -4.30
N THR A 46 5.59 1.59 -4.88
CA THR A 46 6.84 1.00 -4.41
C THR A 46 7.87 1.04 -5.54
N TYR A 47 9.13 0.87 -5.22
CA TYR A 47 10.19 0.94 -6.22
C TYR A 47 11.10 -0.29 -6.11
N LEU A 48 11.23 -1.03 -7.22
CA LEU A 48 12.21 -2.09 -7.33
C LEU A 48 13.44 -1.54 -8.06
N ILE A 49 14.60 -1.63 -7.43
CA ILE A 49 15.87 -1.16 -7.96
C ILE A 49 16.75 -2.37 -8.28
N GLU A 50 17.02 -2.57 -9.57
CA GLU A 50 18.04 -3.51 -10.02
C GLU A 50 19.40 -2.80 -10.04
N HIS A 51 20.25 -3.15 -9.09
CA HIS A 51 21.60 -2.64 -8.99
C HIS A 51 22.60 -3.77 -9.27
N PRO A 52 23.80 -3.52 -9.85
CA PRO A 52 24.81 -4.58 -10.07
C PRO A 52 25.21 -5.37 -8.81
N LYS A 53 24.94 -4.82 -7.62
CA LYS A 53 25.23 -5.46 -6.33
C LYS A 53 24.00 -6.09 -5.66
N GLY A 54 22.83 -6.11 -6.31
CA GLY A 54 21.66 -6.76 -5.77
C GLY A 54 20.33 -6.07 -6.09
N LEU A 55 19.24 -6.71 -5.66
CA LEU A 55 17.86 -6.23 -5.80
C LEU A 55 17.40 -5.53 -4.52
N ILE A 56 16.89 -4.32 -4.66
CA ILE A 56 16.41 -3.51 -3.54
C ILE A 56 14.95 -3.15 -3.80
N LEU A 57 14.07 -3.51 -2.87
CA LEU A 57 12.69 -3.06 -2.87
C LEU A 57 12.53 -1.92 -1.86
N VAL A 58 11.96 -0.79 -2.28
CA VAL A 58 11.64 0.35 -1.42
C VAL A 58 10.14 0.39 -1.21
N ASP A 59 9.71 0.23 0.04
CA ASP A 59 8.33 0.03 0.48
C ASP A 59 7.69 -1.25 -0.11
N THR A 60 6.50 -1.60 0.40
CA THR A 60 5.85 -2.86 0.02
C THR A 60 4.39 -2.70 -0.40
N GLY A 61 3.84 -1.49 -0.27
CA GLY A 61 2.46 -1.21 -0.62
C GLY A 61 1.44 -1.92 0.28
N TRP A 62 0.21 -1.95 -0.17
CA TRP A 62 -0.88 -2.67 0.46
C TRP A 62 -0.76 -4.18 0.28
N CYS A 63 -1.09 -4.93 1.31
CA CYS A 63 -1.22 -6.38 1.20
C CYS A 63 -2.49 -6.80 0.43
N ARG A 64 -2.46 -7.99 -0.19
CA ARG A 64 -3.61 -8.55 -0.93
C ARG A 64 -4.84 -8.73 -0.03
N GLU A 65 -4.64 -9.09 1.23
CA GLU A 65 -5.68 -9.40 2.19
C GLU A 65 -6.62 -8.21 2.46
N ILE A 66 -6.18 -6.98 2.19
CA ILE A 66 -7.03 -5.79 2.37
C ILE A 66 -8.15 -5.69 1.32
N SER A 67 -7.97 -6.33 0.17
CA SER A 67 -8.96 -6.40 -0.91
C SER A 67 -8.76 -7.70 -1.73
N PRO A 68 -9.20 -8.86 -1.23
CA PRO A 68 -8.94 -10.16 -1.84
C PRO A 68 -9.39 -10.25 -3.30
N ASP A 69 -10.52 -9.64 -3.63
CA ASP A 69 -11.09 -9.64 -4.98
C ASP A 69 -10.61 -8.49 -5.87
N GLY A 70 -9.67 -7.67 -5.39
CA GLY A 70 -9.09 -6.56 -6.16
C GLY A 70 -9.89 -5.27 -6.10
N MET A 71 -10.96 -5.21 -5.30
CA MET A 71 -11.80 -4.05 -5.06
C MET A 71 -11.91 -3.76 -3.56
N TYR A 72 -12.34 -2.56 -3.22
CA TYR A 72 -12.59 -2.22 -1.81
C TYR A 72 -13.60 -3.17 -1.19
N ASP A 73 -13.20 -3.81 -0.10
CA ASP A 73 -14.02 -4.65 0.75
C ASP A 73 -13.92 -4.13 2.19
N PRO A 74 -15.01 -3.57 2.77
CA PRO A 74 -14.97 -3.01 4.11
C PRO A 74 -14.68 -4.04 5.20
N LYS A 75 -15.06 -5.32 5.01
CA LYS A 75 -14.78 -6.40 5.97
C LYS A 75 -13.31 -6.79 5.93
N ALA A 76 -12.76 -6.98 4.72
CA ALA A 76 -11.36 -7.29 4.54
C ALA A 76 -10.48 -6.13 5.03
N ALA A 77 -10.83 -4.89 4.71
CA ALA A 77 -10.12 -3.71 5.19
C ALA A 77 -10.13 -3.62 6.73
N ALA A 78 -11.26 -3.88 7.38
CA ALA A 78 -11.39 -3.89 8.85
C ALA A 78 -10.61 -5.03 9.54
N ALA A 79 -10.27 -6.10 8.82
CA ALA A 79 -9.43 -7.17 9.33
C ALA A 79 -7.93 -6.81 9.33
N VAL A 80 -7.52 -5.84 8.50
CA VAL A 80 -6.11 -5.40 8.35
C VAL A 80 -5.88 -4.07 9.08
N LEU A 81 -6.86 -3.18 9.04
CA LEU A 81 -6.78 -1.83 9.60
C LEU A 81 -7.64 -1.70 10.86
N PRO A 82 -7.28 -0.82 11.80
CA PRO A 82 -8.22 -0.38 12.81
C PRO A 82 -9.53 0.10 12.16
N SER A 83 -10.67 -0.28 12.71
CA SER A 83 -11.99 -0.07 12.10
C SER A 83 -12.28 1.38 11.71
N ARG A 84 -11.77 2.35 12.49
CA ARG A 84 -11.88 3.78 12.16
C ARG A 84 -11.09 4.11 10.89
N MET A 85 -9.87 3.63 10.76
CA MET A 85 -9.05 3.85 9.56
C MET A 85 -9.67 3.19 8.32
N ALA A 86 -10.20 1.97 8.45
CA ALA A 86 -10.90 1.30 7.36
C ALA A 86 -12.13 2.07 6.85
N ALA A 87 -12.79 2.85 7.71
CA ALA A 87 -13.92 3.69 7.34
C ALA A 87 -13.51 5.02 6.66
N PHE A 88 -12.31 5.54 6.98
CA PHE A 88 -11.79 6.77 6.35
C PHE A 88 -11.12 6.49 5.01
N PHE A 89 -10.25 5.51 5.01
CA PHE A 89 -9.49 5.08 3.83
C PHE A 89 -10.22 3.89 3.22
N HIS A 90 -10.58 3.97 1.96
CA HIS A 90 -11.08 2.85 1.20
C HIS A 90 -9.92 2.24 0.40
N PRO A 91 -9.04 1.46 1.07
CA PRO A 91 -7.90 0.85 0.41
C PRO A 91 -8.34 -0.28 -0.50
N TYR A 92 -7.66 -0.43 -1.63
CA TYR A 92 -7.83 -1.60 -2.48
C TYR A 92 -6.59 -1.84 -3.33
N VAL A 93 -6.39 -3.10 -3.69
CA VAL A 93 -5.28 -3.54 -4.54
C VAL A 93 -5.88 -4.29 -5.72
N PRO A 94 -5.93 -3.70 -6.92
CA PRO A 94 -6.38 -4.42 -8.10
C PRO A 94 -5.64 -5.74 -8.28
N LYS A 95 -6.29 -6.75 -8.89
CA LYS A 95 -5.64 -8.04 -9.14
C LYS A 95 -4.37 -7.86 -9.96
N GLY A 96 -3.32 -8.54 -9.59
CA GLY A 96 -2.00 -8.43 -10.21
C GLY A 96 -1.16 -7.25 -9.71
N MET A 97 -1.67 -6.40 -8.79
CA MET A 97 -0.96 -5.21 -8.31
C MET A 97 -0.38 -5.33 -6.90
N ALA A 98 -0.66 -6.40 -6.14
CA ALA A 98 0.06 -6.62 -4.89
C ALA A 98 1.55 -6.87 -5.17
N ILE A 99 2.44 -6.45 -4.27
CA ILE A 99 3.88 -6.50 -4.52
C ILE A 99 4.37 -7.91 -4.94
N HIS A 100 3.93 -8.95 -4.26
CA HIS A 100 4.32 -10.32 -4.58
C HIS A 100 3.81 -10.79 -5.93
N GLU A 101 2.63 -10.30 -6.37
CA GLU A 101 2.07 -10.62 -7.68
C GLU A 101 2.89 -9.97 -8.80
N GLN A 102 3.32 -8.72 -8.61
CA GLN A 102 4.15 -8.01 -9.57
C GLN A 102 5.56 -8.59 -9.65
N LEU A 103 6.18 -8.91 -8.50
CA LEU A 103 7.48 -9.57 -8.46
C LEU A 103 7.42 -10.94 -9.15
N ALA A 104 6.40 -11.75 -8.88
CA ALA A 104 6.18 -13.03 -9.55
C ALA A 104 6.04 -12.87 -11.06
N GLY A 105 5.32 -11.84 -11.53
CA GLY A 105 5.21 -11.49 -12.95
C GLY A 105 6.55 -11.13 -13.60
N MET A 106 7.55 -10.70 -12.82
CA MET A 106 8.92 -10.43 -13.25
C MET A 106 9.85 -11.66 -13.07
N GLY A 107 9.35 -12.78 -12.54
CA GLY A 107 10.15 -13.96 -12.23
C GLY A 107 11.01 -13.80 -10.97
N ILE A 108 10.71 -12.83 -10.11
CA ILE A 108 11.46 -12.53 -8.88
C ILE A 108 10.72 -13.15 -7.69
N GLN A 109 11.45 -13.93 -6.89
CA GLN A 109 10.98 -14.47 -5.62
C GLN A 109 11.38 -13.54 -4.46
N PRO A 110 10.66 -13.56 -3.32
CA PRO A 110 11.05 -12.77 -2.15
C PRO A 110 12.50 -12.97 -1.71
N GLU A 111 13.02 -14.19 -1.84
CA GLU A 111 14.41 -14.56 -1.49
C GLU A 111 15.46 -13.96 -2.42
N ASP A 112 15.07 -13.52 -3.62
CA ASP A 112 15.97 -12.86 -4.55
C ASP A 112 16.26 -11.42 -4.14
N LEU A 113 15.38 -10.84 -3.31
CA LEU A 113 15.55 -9.48 -2.78
C LEU A 113 16.71 -9.45 -1.78
N ASP A 114 17.70 -8.64 -2.07
CA ASP A 114 18.80 -8.41 -1.13
C ASP A 114 18.37 -7.49 0.01
N TYR A 115 17.57 -6.45 -0.32
CA TYR A 115 17.07 -5.51 0.67
C TYR A 115 15.60 -5.16 0.43
N VAL A 116 14.85 -5.04 1.53
CA VAL A 116 13.58 -4.31 1.60
C VAL A 116 13.83 -3.10 2.50
N LEU A 117 13.70 -1.90 1.96
CA LEU A 117 13.85 -0.64 2.69
C LEU A 117 12.46 -0.04 2.92
N LEU A 118 12.09 0.18 4.17
CA LEU A 118 10.85 0.88 4.51
C LEU A 118 11.16 2.36 4.75
N THR A 119 10.48 3.24 4.01
CA THR A 119 10.67 4.69 4.16
C THR A 119 10.05 5.20 5.46
N HIS A 120 8.93 4.60 5.86
CA HIS A 120 8.20 4.85 7.11
C HIS A 120 7.28 3.67 7.42
N LEU A 121 6.56 3.70 8.55
CA LEU A 121 5.77 2.58 9.04
C LEU A 121 4.25 2.74 8.84
N ASP A 122 3.81 3.59 7.93
CA ASP A 122 2.39 3.68 7.58
C ASP A 122 1.93 2.40 6.87
N VAL A 123 0.69 2.00 7.14
CA VAL A 123 0.19 0.66 6.77
C VAL A 123 0.21 0.42 5.26
N ASP A 124 -0.01 1.45 4.46
CA ASP A 124 0.05 1.40 3.00
C ASP A 124 1.47 1.25 2.43
N HIS A 125 2.50 1.37 3.27
CA HIS A 125 3.89 1.14 2.91
C HIS A 125 4.44 -0.19 3.45
N VAL A 126 3.87 -0.69 4.55
CA VAL A 126 4.42 -1.86 5.25
C VAL A 126 3.55 -3.11 5.20
N SER A 127 2.26 -3.01 4.88
CA SER A 127 1.38 -4.19 4.99
C SER A 127 1.72 -5.31 4.00
N GLY A 128 2.30 -4.97 2.85
CA GLY A 128 2.81 -5.95 1.88
C GLY A 128 4.06 -6.70 2.32
N LEU A 129 4.74 -6.25 3.40
CA LEU A 129 5.97 -6.88 3.91
C LEU A 129 5.79 -8.37 4.23
N ARG A 130 4.59 -8.78 4.67
CA ARG A 130 4.27 -10.20 4.94
C ARG A 130 4.53 -11.12 3.74
N HIS A 131 4.42 -10.59 2.53
CA HIS A 131 4.60 -11.33 1.29
C HIS A 131 6.06 -11.35 0.79
N VAL A 132 6.91 -10.47 1.33
CA VAL A 132 8.33 -10.36 0.96
C VAL A 132 9.25 -10.48 2.17
N SER A 133 8.74 -11.02 3.28
CA SER A 133 9.47 -11.16 4.55
C SER A 133 10.67 -12.12 4.49
N ARG A 134 10.81 -12.87 3.39
CA ARG A 134 11.98 -13.76 3.14
C ARG A 134 13.10 -13.07 2.38
N ALA A 135 13.04 -11.78 2.17
CA ALA A 135 14.16 -10.98 1.70
C ALA A 135 15.37 -11.13 2.65
N LYS A 136 16.59 -11.04 2.12
CA LYS A 136 17.80 -11.25 2.91
C LYS A 136 17.96 -10.22 4.03
N HIS A 137 17.58 -8.97 3.78
CA HIS A 137 17.65 -7.89 4.76
C HIS A 137 16.39 -7.02 4.71
N ILE A 138 15.84 -6.70 5.88
CA ILE A 138 14.74 -5.74 6.03
C ILE A 138 15.27 -4.58 6.85
N VAL A 139 15.21 -3.37 6.29
CA VAL A 139 15.71 -2.14 6.90
C VAL A 139 14.52 -1.27 7.26
N LEU A 140 14.43 -0.91 8.54
CA LEU A 140 13.41 -0.03 9.10
C LEU A 140 13.97 1.39 9.26
N PRO A 141 13.10 2.43 9.22
CA PRO A 141 13.51 3.82 9.47
C PRO A 141 13.93 4.06 10.91
#